data_94cc7affd7be26ff042a6e213c43fd58
#
_entry.id   94cc7affd7be26ff042a6e213c43fd58
#
_cell.length_a   1.000
_cell.length_b   1.000
_cell.length_c   1.000
_cell.angle_alpha   90.00
_cell.angle_beta   90.00
_cell.angle_gamma   90.00
#
_symmetry.space_group_name_H-M   'P 1'
#
loop_
_entity.id
_entity.type
_entity.pdbx_description
1 polymer ?
#
loop_
_entity_poly.entity_id
_entity_poly.type
_entity_poly.pdbx_seq_one_letter_code
_entity_poly.pdbx_strand_id
1 'polypeptide(L)'
;MKISQQLIDEMVAHAREDLPNECCGMIGGRDGEAASVVRVENAAASPLRYEMDPQGQFDALKAIEGAGEELIGIYHSHTRSAAYPSQTDVNEAVMWPEQVYVIVSLQDEESPDVKAYDLADLRIADVELDVA
;
A
#
# COMPACT_ATOMS: atom_id res chain seq x y z
N MET A 1 12.89 -1.72 -1.75
CA MET A 1 12.49 -0.31 -1.56
C MET A 1 12.98 0.18 -0.21
N LYS A 2 13.69 1.27 -0.21
CA LYS A 2 14.08 1.92 1.05
C LYS A 2 12.89 2.68 1.63
N ILE A 3 12.65 2.50 2.92
CA ILE A 3 11.53 3.13 3.61
C ILE A 3 11.88 3.32 5.09
N SER A 4 11.44 4.41 5.68
CA SER A 4 11.67 4.64 7.11
C SER A 4 10.68 3.85 7.97
N GLN A 5 11.09 3.55 9.20
CA GLN A 5 10.19 2.94 10.16
C GLN A 5 8.97 3.82 10.43
N GLN A 6 9.15 5.14 10.42
CA GLN A 6 8.05 6.08 10.61
C GLN A 6 6.95 5.90 9.56
N LEU A 7 7.32 5.76 8.29
CA LEU A 7 6.33 5.55 7.22
C LEU A 7 5.62 4.20 7.35
N ILE A 8 6.35 3.16 7.76
CA ILE A 8 5.74 1.86 8.06
C ILE A 8 4.73 2.01 9.21
N ASP A 9 5.10 2.72 10.26
CA ASP A 9 4.20 2.96 11.40
C ASP A 9 2.95 3.74 10.99
N GLU A 10 3.08 4.69 10.07
CA GLU A 10 1.93 5.42 9.53
C GLU A 10 0.97 4.51 8.78
N MET A 11 1.50 3.59 7.96
CA MET A 11 0.66 2.61 7.25
C MET A 11 -0.03 1.65 8.22
N VAL A 12 0.67 1.19 9.25
CA VAL A 12 0.09 0.32 10.28
C VAL A 12 -1.01 1.06 11.05
N ALA A 13 -0.78 2.32 11.41
CA ALA A 13 -1.80 3.14 12.08
C ALA A 13 -3.05 3.29 11.22
N HIS A 14 -2.88 3.54 9.93
CA HIS A 14 -3.98 3.63 8.98
C HIS A 14 -4.76 2.31 8.91
N ALA A 15 -4.05 1.19 8.83
CA ALA A 15 -4.69 -0.13 8.80
C ALA A 15 -5.56 -0.38 10.04
N ARG A 16 -5.06 0.01 11.21
CA ARG A 16 -5.80 -0.15 12.49
C ARG A 16 -7.01 0.76 12.57
N GLU A 17 -6.86 2.00 12.13
CA GLU A 17 -7.95 2.99 12.17
C GLU A 17 -9.11 2.61 11.25
N ASP A 18 -8.84 1.96 10.13
CA ASP A 18 -9.87 1.59 9.15
C ASP A 18 -10.58 0.27 9.46
N LEU A 19 -10.11 -0.50 10.45
CA LEU A 19 -10.79 -1.74 10.84
C LEU A 19 -12.28 -1.50 11.06
N PRO A 20 -13.16 -2.39 10.64
CA PRO A 20 -12.92 -3.72 10.09
C PRO A 20 -12.60 -3.77 8.59
N ASN A 21 -12.48 -2.64 7.92
CA ASN A 21 -12.25 -2.56 6.49
C ASN A 21 -10.76 -2.54 6.16
N GLU A 22 -10.42 -2.97 4.94
CA GLU A 22 -9.08 -2.76 4.40
C GLU A 22 -8.84 -1.27 4.20
N CYS A 23 -7.62 -0.81 4.48
CA CYS A 23 -7.19 0.53 4.10
C CYS A 23 -6.41 0.48 2.81
N CYS A 24 -6.24 1.62 2.16
CA CYS A 24 -5.37 1.76 0.99
C CYS A 24 -4.76 3.16 0.94
N GLY A 25 -3.68 3.27 0.19
CA GLY A 25 -3.01 4.53 0.01
C GLY A 25 -1.90 4.45 -1.02
N MET A 26 -1.20 5.57 -1.18
CA MET A 26 -0.12 5.73 -2.15
C MET A 26 1.17 6.08 -1.45
N ILE A 27 2.27 5.64 -2.03
CA ILE A 27 3.62 5.89 -1.53
C ILE A 27 4.34 6.77 -2.54
N GLY A 28 4.72 7.96 -2.11
CA GLY A 28 5.54 8.88 -2.90
C GLY A 28 7.00 8.74 -2.55
N GLY A 29 7.86 9.02 -3.52
CA GLY A 29 9.30 8.94 -3.26
C GLY A 29 10.15 9.45 -4.41
N ARG A 30 11.45 9.25 -4.26
CA ARG A 30 12.47 9.61 -5.26
C ARG A 30 13.52 8.52 -5.32
N ASP A 31 13.92 8.15 -6.54
CA ASP A 31 15.01 7.19 -6.76
C ASP A 31 14.80 5.87 -5.98
N GLY A 32 13.55 5.38 -5.94
CA GLY A 32 13.21 4.13 -5.27
C GLY A 32 13.19 4.20 -3.75
N GLU A 33 13.31 5.40 -3.17
CA GLU A 33 13.24 5.60 -1.73
C GLU A 33 11.92 6.27 -1.35
N ALA A 34 11.15 5.65 -0.47
CA ALA A 34 9.88 6.17 0.01
C ALA A 34 10.11 7.45 0.83
N ALA A 35 9.34 8.50 0.55
CA ALA A 35 9.43 9.78 1.23
C ALA A 35 8.12 10.14 1.92
N SER A 36 6.98 9.65 1.44
CA SER A 36 5.68 9.96 2.02
C SER A 36 4.69 8.83 1.79
N VAL A 37 3.69 8.74 2.66
CA VAL A 37 2.51 7.91 2.44
C VAL A 37 1.28 8.82 2.48
N VAL A 38 0.36 8.60 1.55
CA VAL A 38 -0.87 9.39 1.45
C VAL A 38 -2.05 8.43 1.51
N ARG A 39 -2.90 8.64 2.51
CA ARG A 39 -4.10 7.81 2.69
C ARG A 39 -5.10 8.10 1.58
N VAL A 40 -5.75 7.04 1.09
CA VAL A 40 -6.84 7.14 0.13
C VAL A 40 -8.02 6.37 0.68
N GLU A 41 -9.23 6.92 0.51
CA GLU A 41 -10.43 6.23 0.97
C GLU A 41 -10.64 4.93 0.19
N ASN A 42 -10.98 3.85 0.91
CA ASN A 42 -11.42 2.60 0.29
C ASN A 42 -12.90 2.72 -0.04
N ALA A 43 -13.22 3.00 -1.30
CA ALA A 43 -14.59 3.17 -1.77
C ALA A 43 -15.42 1.87 -1.66
N ALA A 44 -14.76 0.71 -1.65
CA ALA A 44 -15.43 -0.57 -1.46
C ALA A 44 -15.93 -0.77 -0.03
N ALA A 45 -15.33 -0.07 0.94
CA ALA A 45 -15.65 -0.19 2.38
C ALA A 45 -15.79 -1.66 2.79
N SER A 46 -14.82 -2.49 2.42
CA SER A 46 -14.87 -3.94 2.58
C SER A 46 -13.70 -4.46 3.42
N PRO A 47 -13.92 -5.49 4.26
CA PRO A 47 -12.83 -6.15 4.96
C PRO A 47 -12.05 -7.14 4.09
N LEU A 48 -12.49 -7.37 2.83
CA LEU A 48 -11.92 -8.39 1.94
C LEU A 48 -11.24 -7.84 0.70
N ARG A 49 -11.45 -6.57 0.38
CA ARG A 49 -10.84 -5.94 -0.80
C ARG A 49 -10.82 -4.43 -0.64
N TYR A 50 -10.04 -3.78 -1.48
CA TYR A 50 -10.04 -2.32 -1.56
C TYR A 50 -10.29 -1.86 -2.99
N GLU A 51 -10.83 -0.66 -3.10
CA GLU A 51 -10.98 0.08 -4.34
C GLU A 51 -10.72 1.54 -4.01
N MET A 52 -9.66 2.12 -4.56
CA MET A 52 -9.33 3.51 -4.28
C MET A 52 -10.41 4.44 -4.80
N ASP A 53 -10.93 5.31 -3.92
CA ASP A 53 -11.83 6.38 -4.35
C ASP A 53 -11.15 7.21 -5.44
N PRO A 54 -11.80 7.42 -6.61
CA PRO A 54 -11.16 8.12 -7.73
C PRO A 54 -10.70 9.53 -7.41
N GLN A 55 -11.50 10.30 -6.66
CA GLN A 55 -11.10 11.64 -6.26
C GLN A 55 -9.94 11.60 -5.26
N GLY A 56 -9.98 10.68 -4.31
CA GLY A 56 -8.91 10.48 -3.34
C GLY A 56 -7.60 10.08 -4.02
N GLN A 57 -7.68 9.21 -5.02
CA GLN A 57 -6.53 8.81 -5.82
C GLN A 57 -5.92 9.98 -6.57
N PHE A 58 -6.75 10.80 -7.19
CA PHE A 58 -6.30 11.99 -7.90
C PHE A 58 -5.63 12.99 -6.95
N ASP A 59 -6.25 13.25 -5.80
CA ASP A 59 -5.72 14.17 -4.80
C ASP A 59 -4.38 13.69 -4.24
N ALA A 60 -4.24 12.37 -4.01
CA ALA A 60 -3.00 11.79 -3.53
C ALA A 60 -1.87 11.94 -4.56
N LEU A 61 -2.16 11.69 -5.85
CA LEU A 61 -1.18 11.89 -6.92
C LEU A 61 -0.73 13.34 -7.00
N LYS A 62 -1.66 14.28 -6.88
CA LYS A 62 -1.32 15.71 -6.88
C LYS A 62 -0.46 16.09 -5.68
N ALA A 63 -0.74 15.55 -4.50
CA ALA A 63 0.04 15.81 -3.31
C ALA A 63 1.48 15.30 -3.47
N ILE A 64 1.64 14.10 -4.03
CA ILE A 64 2.94 13.49 -4.28
C ILE A 64 3.73 14.33 -5.29
N GLU A 65 3.13 14.68 -6.40
CA GLU A 65 3.78 15.51 -7.43
C GLU A 65 4.11 16.91 -6.91
N GLY A 66 3.22 17.51 -6.13
CA GLY A 66 3.43 18.82 -5.53
C GLY A 66 4.58 18.87 -4.54
N ALA A 67 4.94 17.73 -3.95
CA ALA A 67 6.10 17.61 -3.07
C ALA A 67 7.40 17.34 -3.84
N GLY A 68 7.36 17.31 -5.18
CA GLY A 68 8.51 16.98 -6.02
C GLY A 68 8.86 15.49 -5.98
N GLU A 69 7.89 14.66 -5.66
CA GLU A 69 8.03 13.20 -5.61
C GLU A 69 7.30 12.55 -6.77
N GLU A 70 7.54 11.27 -6.97
CA GLU A 70 6.79 10.44 -7.90
C GLU A 70 6.10 9.31 -7.15
N LEU A 71 5.05 8.74 -7.75
CA LEU A 71 4.40 7.55 -7.21
C LEU A 71 5.35 6.36 -7.38
N ILE A 72 5.71 5.71 -6.28
CA ILE A 72 6.59 4.54 -6.31
C ILE A 72 5.94 3.29 -5.74
N GLY A 73 4.82 3.42 -5.07
CA GLY A 73 4.14 2.26 -4.50
C GLY A 73 2.70 2.53 -4.14
N ILE A 74 1.99 1.42 -3.92
CA ILE A 74 0.61 1.40 -3.46
C ILE A 74 0.57 0.48 -2.27
N TYR A 75 -0.12 0.87 -1.20
CA TYR A 75 -0.27 -0.01 -0.04
C TYR A 75 -1.73 -0.27 0.26
N HIS A 76 -1.98 -1.42 0.84
CA HIS A 76 -3.29 -1.75 1.41
C HIS A 76 -3.09 -2.71 2.58
N SER A 77 -4.16 -2.93 3.34
CA SER A 77 -4.12 -3.86 4.47
C SER A 77 -4.93 -5.11 4.20
N HIS A 78 -4.47 -6.22 4.80
CA HIS A 78 -5.26 -7.43 4.98
C HIS A 78 -5.69 -7.48 6.44
N THR A 79 -6.98 -7.55 6.69
CA THR A 79 -7.50 -7.46 8.06
C THR A 79 -7.41 -8.77 8.82
N ARG A 80 -7.46 -9.92 8.11
CA ARG A 80 -7.51 -11.26 8.70
C ARG A 80 -6.57 -12.27 8.07
N SER A 81 -5.92 -11.91 6.96
CA SER A 81 -5.04 -12.82 6.21
C SER A 81 -3.59 -12.33 6.27
N ALA A 82 -2.68 -13.20 5.87
CA ALA A 82 -1.25 -12.90 5.84
C ALA A 82 -0.92 -11.76 4.87
N ALA A 83 0.26 -11.16 5.04
CA ALA A 83 0.78 -10.13 4.14
C ALA A 83 1.27 -10.76 2.84
N TYR A 84 0.35 -11.31 2.08
CA TYR A 84 0.62 -11.98 0.81
C TYR A 84 -0.50 -11.64 -0.17
N PRO A 85 -0.19 -11.33 -1.45
CA PRO A 85 -1.20 -10.90 -2.41
C PRO A 85 -2.30 -11.94 -2.63
N SER A 86 -3.55 -11.48 -2.62
CA SER A 86 -4.69 -12.30 -3.03
C SER A 86 -4.75 -12.35 -4.57
N GLN A 87 -5.57 -13.25 -5.12
CA GLN A 87 -5.78 -13.28 -6.57
C GLN A 87 -6.37 -11.95 -7.06
N THR A 88 -7.27 -11.35 -6.28
CA THR A 88 -7.84 -10.04 -6.59
C THR A 88 -6.75 -8.97 -6.65
N ASP A 89 -5.82 -8.98 -5.69
CA ASP A 89 -4.69 -8.02 -5.66
C ASP A 89 -3.86 -8.15 -6.93
N VAL A 90 -3.53 -9.38 -7.33
CA VAL A 90 -2.74 -9.65 -8.55
C VAL A 90 -3.47 -9.16 -9.79
N ASN A 91 -4.78 -9.44 -9.90
CA ASN A 91 -5.58 -9.04 -11.04
C ASN A 91 -5.69 -7.51 -11.16
N GLU A 92 -5.88 -6.81 -10.05
CA GLU A 92 -6.01 -5.36 -10.04
C GLU A 92 -4.69 -4.63 -10.30
N ALA A 93 -3.57 -5.26 -10.02
CA ALA A 93 -2.25 -4.68 -10.24
C ALA A 93 -1.94 -4.39 -11.71
N VAL A 94 -2.68 -4.96 -12.65
CA VAL A 94 -2.50 -4.66 -14.08
C VAL A 94 -2.76 -3.19 -14.40
N MET A 95 -3.49 -2.47 -13.55
CA MET A 95 -3.75 -1.03 -13.71
C MET A 95 -2.51 -0.19 -13.36
N TRP A 96 -1.65 -0.70 -12.49
CA TRP A 96 -0.45 -0.02 -12.01
C TRP A 96 0.73 -0.99 -11.94
N PRO A 97 1.18 -1.55 -13.08
CA PRO A 97 2.14 -2.67 -13.07
C PRO A 97 3.56 -2.28 -12.63
N GLU A 98 3.87 -1.00 -12.65
CA GLU A 98 5.21 -0.48 -12.31
C GLU A 98 5.40 -0.20 -10.83
N GLN A 99 4.32 -0.27 -10.05
CA GLN A 99 4.37 0.09 -8.64
C GLN A 99 4.80 -1.07 -7.76
N VAL A 100 5.47 -0.74 -6.65
CA VAL A 100 5.69 -1.69 -5.57
C VAL A 100 4.39 -1.77 -4.75
N TYR A 101 3.94 -2.99 -4.45
CA TYR A 101 2.73 -3.21 -3.66
C TYR A 101 3.12 -3.61 -2.25
N VAL A 102 2.75 -2.78 -1.28
CA VAL A 102 3.03 -3.03 0.13
C VAL A 102 1.75 -3.51 0.81
N ILE A 103 1.82 -4.62 1.53
CA ILE A 103 0.68 -5.18 2.24
C ILE A 103 0.97 -5.15 3.74
N VAL A 104 0.06 -4.53 4.49
CA VAL A 104 0.09 -4.50 5.95
C VAL A 104 -0.92 -5.53 6.44
N SER A 105 -0.45 -6.58 7.12
CA SER A 105 -1.34 -7.59 7.69
C SER A 105 -1.59 -7.33 9.17
N LEU A 106 -2.87 -7.35 9.53
CA LEU A 106 -3.33 -7.33 10.91
C LEU A 106 -3.87 -8.70 11.33
N GLN A 107 -3.44 -9.78 10.67
CA GLN A 107 -3.81 -11.15 11.05
C GLN A 107 -3.46 -11.40 12.52
N ASP A 108 -2.30 -10.94 12.95
CA ASP A 108 -1.94 -10.81 14.35
C ASP A 108 -1.88 -9.30 14.67
N GLU A 109 -2.91 -8.78 15.31
CA GLU A 109 -3.02 -7.35 15.60
C GLU A 109 -1.94 -6.84 16.55
N GLU A 110 -1.38 -7.71 17.38
CA GLU A 110 -0.30 -7.34 18.30
C GLU A 110 1.07 -7.30 17.61
N SER A 111 1.19 -8.00 16.49
CA SER A 111 2.43 -8.07 15.72
C SER A 111 2.14 -7.93 14.22
N PRO A 112 1.82 -6.70 13.76
CA PRO A 112 1.56 -6.47 12.34
C PRO A 112 2.74 -6.86 11.47
N ASP A 113 2.46 -7.45 10.31
CA ASP A 113 3.46 -7.85 9.34
C ASP A 113 3.35 -6.95 8.11
N VAL A 114 4.47 -6.48 7.59
CA VAL A 114 4.51 -5.59 6.42
C VAL A 114 5.47 -6.17 5.41
N LYS A 115 4.98 -6.46 4.21
CA LYS A 115 5.77 -7.02 3.11
C LYS A 115 5.49 -6.31 1.81
N ALA A 116 6.43 -6.40 0.89
CA ALA A 116 6.32 -5.74 -0.41
C ALA A 116 6.51 -6.73 -1.56
N TYR A 117 5.85 -6.42 -2.67
CA TYR A 117 5.79 -7.30 -3.84
C TYR A 117 5.83 -6.52 -5.15
N ASP A 118 6.37 -7.17 -6.18
CA ASP A 118 6.19 -6.79 -7.56
C ASP A 118 5.11 -7.70 -8.15
N LEU A 119 4.06 -7.12 -8.69
CA LEU A 119 2.91 -7.86 -9.23
C LEU A 119 2.77 -7.68 -10.74
N ALA A 120 3.83 -7.29 -11.45
CA ALA A 120 3.80 -7.13 -12.90
C ALA A 120 3.54 -8.48 -13.59
N ASP A 121 2.87 -8.45 -14.73
CA ASP A 121 2.61 -9.61 -15.58
C ASP A 121 1.83 -10.74 -14.87
N LEU A 122 0.93 -10.39 -13.94
CA LEU A 122 0.14 -11.37 -13.18
C LEU A 122 1.01 -12.34 -12.38
N ARG A 123 2.18 -11.88 -11.94
CA ARG A 123 3.12 -12.67 -11.14
C ARG A 123 3.28 -12.07 -9.76
N ILE A 124 3.81 -12.86 -8.84
CA ILE A 124 4.13 -12.41 -7.48
C ILE A 124 5.63 -12.60 -7.29
N ALA A 125 6.34 -11.51 -7.06
CA ALA A 125 7.76 -11.55 -6.72
C ALA A 125 8.00 -10.71 -5.47
N ASP A 126 8.82 -11.21 -4.56
CA ASP A 126 9.15 -10.48 -3.33
C ASP A 126 9.99 -9.25 -3.65
N VAL A 127 9.71 -8.16 -2.95
CA VAL A 127 10.54 -6.95 -2.95
C VAL A 127 11.02 -6.75 -1.53
N GLU A 128 12.34 -6.59 -1.36
CA GLU A 128 12.91 -6.33 -0.04
C GLU A 128 12.53 -4.93 0.43
N LEU A 129 12.03 -4.84 1.67
CA LEU A 129 11.87 -3.57 2.37
C LEU A 129 13.13 -3.31 3.19
N ASP A 130 13.92 -2.32 2.76
CA ASP A 130 15.11 -1.87 3.48
C ASP A 130 14.65 -0.76 4.44
N VAL A 131 14.46 -1.14 5.71
CA VAL A 131 13.90 -0.25 6.72
C VAL A 131 15.02 0.47 7.45
N ALA A 132 14.97 1.78 7.43
CA ALA A 132 15.95 2.63 8.08
C ALA A 132 15.47 3.16 9.43
#